data_5f70c0237235242e46c7610257cae294
#
_entry.id   5f70c0237235242e46c7610257cae294
#
_cell.length_a   1.000
_cell.length_b   1.000
_cell.length_c   1.000
_cell.angle_alpha   90.00
_cell.angle_beta   90.00
_cell.angle_gamma   90.00
#
_symmetry.space_group_name_H-M   'P 1'
#
loop_
_entity.id
_entity.type
_entity.pdbx_description
1 polymer ?
#
loop_
_entity_poly.entity_id
_entity_poly.type
_entity_poly.pdbx_seq_one_letter_code
_entity_poly.pdbx_strand_id
1 'polypeptide(L)'
;MRIEMDTSEIIKKQISENAVVLYMKGSPEAPMCGFSAAAVQILEACGAEDVATVNVLADEEIRQGIKDFSQWPTIPQLYVHGEFVGGADIMREMYQSGELQKLFGKS
;
A
#
# COMPACT_ATOMS: atom_id res chain seq x y z
N MET A 1 -19.67 26.84 -0.94
CA MET A 1 -19.82 25.70 -0.01
C MET A 1 -18.61 24.78 -0.12
N ARG A 2 -18.03 24.45 0.99
CA ARG A 2 -16.87 23.57 1.04
C ARG A 2 -17.36 22.15 1.28
N ILE A 3 -16.94 21.25 0.41
CA ILE A 3 -17.23 19.83 0.55
C ILE A 3 -15.99 19.16 1.11
N GLU A 4 -16.12 18.54 2.27
CA GLU A 4 -15.04 17.80 2.87
C GLU A 4 -15.25 16.32 2.60
N MET A 5 -14.18 15.66 2.14
CA MET A 5 -14.20 14.23 1.95
C MET A 5 -13.87 13.56 3.29
N ASP A 6 -14.58 12.51 3.64
CA ASP A 6 -14.20 11.71 4.79
C ASP A 6 -13.00 10.84 4.43
N THR A 7 -12.39 10.23 5.44
CA THR A 7 -11.18 9.43 5.27
C THR A 7 -11.39 8.27 4.30
N SER A 8 -12.54 7.60 4.37
CA SER A 8 -12.85 6.49 3.47
C SER A 8 -12.89 6.94 2.01
N GLU A 9 -13.46 8.11 1.74
CA GLU A 9 -13.51 8.66 0.39
C GLU A 9 -12.12 9.03 -0.13
N ILE A 10 -11.27 9.58 0.75
CA ILE A 10 -9.88 9.89 0.39
C ILE A 10 -9.15 8.62 -0.01
N ILE A 11 -9.29 7.55 0.78
CA ILE A 11 -8.66 6.27 0.49
C ILE A 11 -9.17 5.71 -0.84
N LYS A 12 -10.48 5.72 -1.07
CA LYS A 12 -11.06 5.25 -2.34
C LYS A 12 -10.47 6.00 -3.53
N LYS A 13 -10.32 7.30 -3.39
CA LYS A 13 -9.72 8.12 -4.44
C LYS A 13 -8.27 7.72 -4.68
N GLN A 14 -7.49 7.56 -3.62
CA GLN A 14 -6.07 7.16 -3.74
C GLN A 14 -5.93 5.84 -4.50
N ILE A 15 -6.71 4.83 -4.14
CA ILE A 15 -6.58 3.50 -4.75
C ILE A 15 -7.23 3.42 -6.15
N SER A 16 -8.14 4.33 -6.48
CA SER A 16 -8.74 4.35 -7.83
C SER A 16 -7.89 5.14 -8.83
N GLU A 17 -7.15 6.14 -8.38
CA GLU A 17 -6.34 6.98 -9.24
C GLU A 17 -4.93 6.41 -9.49
N ASN A 18 -4.52 5.41 -8.73
CA ASN A 18 -3.18 4.83 -8.82
C ASN A 18 -3.29 3.31 -8.94
N ALA A 19 -2.58 2.75 -9.92
CA ALA A 19 -2.61 1.31 -10.14
C ALA A 19 -2.03 0.53 -8.96
N VAL A 20 -0.99 1.08 -8.31
CA VAL A 20 -0.34 0.44 -7.17
C VAL A 20 -0.21 1.46 -6.05
N VAL A 21 -0.72 1.14 -4.87
CA VAL A 21 -0.64 2.03 -3.70
C VAL A 21 -0.13 1.22 -2.50
N LEU A 22 0.90 1.73 -1.87
CA LEU A 22 1.45 1.14 -0.65
C LEU A 22 1.24 2.12 0.51
N TYR A 23 0.44 1.71 1.49
CA TYR A 23 0.32 2.43 2.76
C TYR A 23 1.41 1.93 3.68
N MET A 24 2.30 2.82 4.12
CA MET A 24 3.48 2.43 4.86
C MET A 24 3.82 3.43 5.96
N LYS A 25 4.71 3.04 6.85
CA LYS A 25 5.26 3.94 7.87
C LYS A 25 6.57 4.51 7.34
N GLY A 26 6.57 5.82 7.14
CA GLY A 26 7.70 6.53 6.54
C GLY A 26 7.56 6.64 5.02
N SER A 27 8.67 6.73 4.34
CA SER A 27 8.75 6.85 2.89
C SER A 27 9.64 5.73 2.33
N PRO A 28 9.60 5.50 1.00
CA PRO A 28 10.48 4.49 0.39
C PRO A 28 11.97 4.74 0.67
N GLU A 29 12.37 6.01 0.73
CA GLU A 29 13.76 6.42 0.98
C GLU A 29 14.12 6.34 2.46
N ALA A 30 13.12 6.42 3.35
CA ALA A 30 13.32 6.43 4.80
C ALA A 30 12.18 5.67 5.51
N PRO A 31 12.10 4.35 5.34
CA PRO A 31 11.08 3.56 6.03
C PRO A 31 11.28 3.63 7.55
N MET A 32 10.16 3.77 8.28
CA MET A 32 10.17 3.91 9.73
C MET A 32 9.76 2.63 10.45
N CYS A 33 9.75 1.51 9.74
CA CYS A 33 9.33 0.22 10.27
C CYS A 33 9.95 -0.87 9.40
N GLY A 34 10.44 -1.94 10.01
CA GLY A 34 11.07 -3.05 9.28
C GLY A 34 10.13 -3.72 8.28
N PHE A 35 8.84 -3.84 8.61
CA PHE A 35 7.87 -4.42 7.69
C PHE A 35 7.60 -3.50 6.49
N SER A 36 7.57 -2.18 6.71
CA SER A 36 7.44 -1.22 5.60
C SER A 36 8.68 -1.24 4.70
N ALA A 37 9.87 -1.35 5.28
CA ALA A 37 11.11 -1.49 4.52
C ALA A 37 11.08 -2.76 3.66
N ALA A 38 10.64 -3.88 4.24
CA ALA A 38 10.53 -5.13 3.50
C ALA A 38 9.55 -5.02 2.33
N ALA A 39 8.41 -4.36 2.55
CA ALA A 39 7.41 -4.16 1.49
C ALA A 39 8.00 -3.36 0.32
N VAL A 40 8.71 -2.29 0.61
CA VAL A 40 9.38 -1.48 -0.44
C VAL A 40 10.38 -2.33 -1.22
N GLN A 41 11.20 -3.11 -0.53
CA GLN A 41 12.21 -3.96 -1.17
C GLN A 41 11.56 -5.01 -2.07
N ILE A 42 10.45 -5.60 -1.63
CA ILE A 42 9.72 -6.59 -2.43
C ILE A 42 9.18 -5.95 -3.70
N LEU A 43 8.58 -4.76 -3.60
CA LEU A 43 8.07 -4.06 -4.79
C LEU A 43 9.17 -3.70 -5.76
N GLU A 44 10.32 -3.26 -5.27
CA GLU A 44 11.48 -2.98 -6.11
C GLU A 44 11.97 -4.24 -6.81
N ALA A 45 12.05 -5.36 -6.07
CA ALA A 45 12.48 -6.65 -6.64
C ALA A 45 11.51 -7.16 -7.70
N CYS A 46 10.23 -6.84 -7.58
CA CYS A 46 9.21 -7.18 -8.59
C CYS A 46 9.28 -6.29 -9.83
N GLY A 47 10.07 -5.24 -9.80
CA GLY A 47 10.10 -4.27 -10.89
C GLY A 47 8.84 -3.41 -10.98
N ALA A 48 8.12 -3.24 -9.87
CA ALA A 48 6.93 -2.40 -9.84
C ALA A 48 7.31 -0.95 -10.11
N GLU A 49 6.59 -0.31 -11.03
CA GLU A 49 6.82 1.07 -11.42
C GLU A 49 5.62 1.93 -11.01
N ASP A 50 5.87 3.23 -10.83
CA ASP A 50 4.82 4.19 -10.51
C ASP A 50 4.00 3.82 -9.28
N VAL A 51 4.68 3.31 -8.26
CA VAL A 51 4.03 2.99 -6.99
C VAL A 51 3.75 4.27 -6.23
N ALA A 52 2.48 4.53 -5.94
CA ALA A 52 2.09 5.61 -5.04
C ALA A 52 2.28 5.13 -3.61
N THR A 53 2.95 5.91 -2.79
CA THR A 53 3.13 5.58 -1.38
C THR A 53 2.43 6.61 -0.51
N VAL A 54 1.85 6.14 0.59
CA VAL A 54 1.18 7.00 1.57
C VAL A 54 1.83 6.75 2.92
N ASN A 55 2.41 7.81 3.49
CA ASN A 55 3.02 7.73 4.80
C ASN A 55 1.95 7.93 5.88
N VAL A 56 1.54 6.83 6.50
CA VAL A 56 0.47 6.87 7.51
C VAL A 56 0.92 7.55 8.82
N LEU A 57 2.22 7.74 9.00
CA LEU A 57 2.70 8.48 10.18
C LEU A 57 2.47 9.98 10.05
N ALA A 58 2.28 10.47 8.83
CA ALA A 58 2.01 11.88 8.58
C ALA A 58 0.54 12.24 8.76
N ASP A 59 -0.36 11.25 8.84
CA ASP A 59 -1.79 11.49 8.93
C ASP A 59 -2.46 10.36 9.73
N GLU A 60 -2.79 10.67 10.98
CA GLU A 60 -3.39 9.70 11.90
C GLU A 60 -4.76 9.22 11.43
N GLU A 61 -5.52 10.07 10.76
CA GLU A 61 -6.83 9.69 10.23
C GLU A 61 -6.69 8.64 9.14
N ILE A 62 -5.71 8.80 8.25
CA ILE A 62 -5.42 7.80 7.21
C ILE A 62 -4.90 6.52 7.86
N ARG A 63 -4.04 6.63 8.88
CA ARG A 63 -3.51 5.46 9.58
C ARG A 63 -4.63 4.59 10.14
N GLN A 64 -5.58 5.20 10.84
CA GLN A 64 -6.71 4.46 11.39
C GLN A 64 -7.69 4.06 10.29
N GLY A 65 -7.95 4.97 9.37
CA GLY A 65 -8.93 4.76 8.30
C GLY A 65 -8.57 3.61 7.37
N ILE A 66 -7.28 3.42 7.05
CA ILE A 66 -6.89 2.33 6.15
C ILE A 66 -7.09 0.96 6.81
N LYS A 67 -6.90 0.88 8.12
CA LYS A 67 -7.15 -0.35 8.86
C LYS A 67 -8.65 -0.69 8.87
N ASP A 68 -9.48 0.32 9.08
CA ASP A 68 -10.93 0.15 9.05
C ASP A 68 -11.42 -0.19 7.65
N PHE A 69 -10.88 0.48 6.64
CA PHE A 69 -11.25 0.28 5.24
C PHE A 69 -10.95 -1.14 4.77
N SER A 70 -9.77 -1.65 5.09
CA SER A 70 -9.34 -2.99 4.67
C SER A 70 -9.83 -4.10 5.59
N GLN A 71 -10.29 -3.77 6.81
CA GLN A 71 -10.53 -4.73 7.86
C GLN A 71 -9.27 -5.53 8.20
N TRP A 72 -8.12 -4.89 8.06
CA TRP A 72 -6.80 -5.47 8.31
C TRP A 72 -6.06 -4.60 9.34
N PRO A 73 -5.55 -5.17 10.43
CA PRO A 73 -5.11 -4.38 11.59
C PRO A 73 -3.71 -3.80 11.49
N THR A 74 -2.92 -4.19 10.50
CA THR A 74 -1.50 -3.84 10.46
C THR A 74 -1.13 -3.06 9.20
N ILE A 75 0.01 -2.37 9.26
CA ILE A 75 0.63 -1.64 8.17
C ILE A 75 2.05 -2.21 8.03
N PRO A 76 2.56 -2.43 6.81
CA PRO A 76 2.10 -1.87 5.53
C PRO A 76 0.90 -2.62 4.93
N GLN A 77 0.23 -1.96 3.97
CA GLN A 77 -0.86 -2.56 3.19
C GLN A 77 -0.69 -2.19 1.73
N LEU A 78 -0.76 -3.20 0.86
CA LEU A 78 -0.63 -3.03 -0.58
C LEU A 78 -1.99 -3.14 -1.26
N TYR A 79 -2.26 -2.20 -2.16
CA TYR A 79 -3.43 -2.23 -3.05
C TYR A 79 -2.93 -2.24 -4.49
N VAL A 80 -3.53 -3.08 -5.31
CA VAL A 80 -3.22 -3.16 -6.75
C VAL A 80 -4.55 -3.12 -7.51
N HIS A 81 -4.67 -2.16 -8.42
CA HIS A 81 -5.88 -1.91 -9.22
C HIS A 81 -7.13 -1.79 -8.34
N GLY A 82 -6.99 -1.10 -7.21
CA GLY A 82 -8.09 -0.84 -6.28
C GLY A 82 -8.42 -1.99 -5.34
N GLU A 83 -7.72 -3.12 -5.43
CA GLU A 83 -7.98 -4.28 -4.59
C GLU A 83 -6.90 -4.46 -3.53
N PHE A 84 -7.33 -4.79 -2.32
CA PHE A 84 -6.43 -5.07 -1.23
C PHE A 84 -5.68 -6.39 -1.48
N VAL A 85 -4.36 -6.34 -1.46
CA VAL A 85 -3.52 -7.52 -1.65
C VAL A 85 -3.14 -8.12 -0.30
N GLY A 86 -2.62 -7.30 0.60
CA GLY A 86 -2.19 -7.77 1.91
C GLY A 86 -1.04 -6.96 2.49
N GLY A 87 -0.48 -7.46 3.56
CA GLY A 87 0.67 -6.87 4.23
C GLY A 87 1.99 -7.48 3.77
N ALA A 88 3.06 -7.20 4.52
CA ALA A 88 4.42 -7.62 4.14
C ALA A 88 4.54 -9.15 4.00
N ASP A 89 3.91 -9.91 4.89
CA ASP A 89 4.01 -11.38 4.84
C ASP A 89 3.35 -11.95 3.59
N ILE A 90 2.16 -11.45 3.25
CA ILE A 90 1.46 -11.88 2.04
C ILE A 90 2.25 -11.48 0.80
N MET A 91 2.78 -10.25 0.79
CA MET A 91 3.62 -9.78 -0.31
C MET A 91 4.84 -10.70 -0.53
N ARG A 92 5.47 -11.12 0.57
CA ARG A 92 6.63 -12.02 0.49
C ARG A 92 6.24 -13.38 -0.09
N GLU A 93 5.15 -13.95 0.38
CA GLU A 93 4.66 -15.22 -0.15
C GLU A 93 4.34 -15.14 -1.63
N MET A 94 3.65 -14.07 -2.04
CA MET A 94 3.29 -13.86 -3.44
C MET A 94 4.52 -13.59 -4.31
N TYR A 95 5.52 -12.92 -3.76
CA TYR A 95 6.77 -12.69 -4.46
C TYR A 95 7.49 -14.02 -4.72
N GLN A 96 7.58 -14.87 -3.70
CA GLN A 96 8.24 -16.18 -3.80
C GLN A 96 7.54 -17.11 -4.80
N SER A 97 6.23 -17.03 -4.89
CA SER A 97 5.44 -17.84 -5.84
C SER A 97 5.38 -17.28 -7.25
N GLY A 98 5.80 -16.01 -7.43
CA GLY A 98 5.68 -15.34 -8.73
C GLY A 98 4.33 -14.64 -8.95
N GLU A 99 3.38 -14.82 -8.04
CA GLU A 99 2.05 -14.22 -8.18
C GLU A 99 2.07 -12.69 -8.14
N LEU A 100 2.96 -12.11 -7.31
CA LEU A 100 3.04 -10.67 -7.18
C LEU A 100 3.53 -10.02 -8.47
N GLN A 101 4.55 -10.63 -9.10
CA GLN A 101 5.09 -10.15 -10.38
C GLN A 101 4.01 -10.14 -11.47
N LYS A 102 3.13 -11.15 -11.46
CA LYS A 102 2.03 -11.24 -12.43
C LYS A 102 1.03 -10.10 -12.26
N LEU A 103 0.79 -9.64 -11.02
CA LEU A 103 -0.10 -8.50 -10.78
C LEU A 103 0.43 -7.23 -11.43
N PHE A 104 1.75 -7.11 -11.58
CA PHE A 104 2.38 -5.95 -12.21
C PHE A 104 2.65 -6.15 -13.70
N GLY A 105 2.12 -7.22 -14.29
CA GLY A 105 2.34 -7.54 -15.70
C GLY A 105 3.74 -8.05 -16.01
N LYS A 106 4.46 -8.48 -15.01
CA LYS A 106 5.79 -9.08 -15.17
C LYS A 106 5.67 -10.61 -15.22
N SER A 107 6.43 -11.23 -16.05
CA SER A 107 6.41 -12.69 -16.20
C SER A 107 7.74 -13.31 -15.79
#